data_5915c5589c9883c2a6c7027187d21c12
#
_entry.id   5915c5589c9883c2a6c7027187d21c12
#
_cell.length_a   1.000
_cell.length_b   1.000
_cell.length_c   1.000
_cell.angle_alpha   90.00
_cell.angle_beta   90.00
_cell.angle_gamma   90.00
#
_symmetry.space_group_name_H-M   'P 1'
#
loop_
_entity.id
_entity.type
_entity.pdbx_description
1 polymer ?
#
loop_
_entity_poly.entity_id
_entity_poly.type
_entity_poly.pdbx_seq_one_letter_code
_entity_poly.pdbx_strand_id
1 'polypeptide(L)'
;MQVIGITGGIGCGKSAVLNMLPDLCKCMVIEADKVAHEVMKKGQIAYEAIVKEFSTDILGKEKEIDRKILGNIVFSNEEKLAVLNSIVHPMVKTRIKESIEEKKKEGLLDFIFIEAALLLEDHYEEICNEIWYIYAPFDSRKQRLIKARGLSEEKILSIIKEQRSEEQFRRDCDKVVDNGGSIEDTRKEIVKLLENIEHQ
;
A
#
# COMPACT_ATOMS: atom_id res chain seq x y z
N MET A 1 15.50 0.64 -14.43
CA MET A 1 14.41 0.14 -13.55
C MET A 1 13.76 1.32 -12.87
N GLN A 2 12.46 1.46 -13.00
CA GLN A 2 11.67 2.56 -12.39
C GLN A 2 10.91 2.04 -11.17
N VAL A 3 10.74 2.89 -10.17
CA VAL A 3 9.97 2.61 -8.95
C VAL A 3 8.72 3.47 -8.96
N ILE A 4 7.56 2.84 -8.94
CA ILE A 4 6.26 3.51 -9.07
C ILE A 4 5.42 3.24 -7.82
N GLY A 5 4.99 4.32 -7.15
CA GLY A 5 4.07 4.25 -6.03
C GLY A 5 2.62 4.13 -6.53
N ILE A 6 1.84 3.21 -5.96
CA ILE A 6 0.43 3.02 -6.27
C ILE A 6 -0.41 3.40 -5.06
N THR A 7 -1.24 4.43 -5.20
CA THR A 7 -2.14 4.89 -4.14
C THR A 7 -3.58 5.05 -4.63
N GLY A 8 -4.49 5.31 -3.71
CA GLY A 8 -5.90 5.56 -4.03
C GLY A 8 -6.85 5.14 -2.91
N GLY A 9 -8.03 5.71 -2.91
CA GLY A 9 -9.02 5.50 -1.86
C GLY A 9 -9.59 4.08 -1.81
N ILE A 10 -10.28 3.77 -0.72
CA ILE A 10 -10.95 2.48 -0.55
C ILE A 10 -11.92 2.20 -1.71
N GLY A 11 -11.92 0.98 -2.25
CA GLY A 11 -12.81 0.55 -3.33
C GLY A 11 -12.42 1.03 -4.75
N CYS A 12 -11.34 1.81 -4.92
CA CYS A 12 -10.88 2.23 -6.25
C CYS A 12 -10.32 1.09 -7.12
N GLY A 13 -9.97 -0.07 -6.51
CA GLY A 13 -9.54 -1.25 -7.24
C GLY A 13 -8.03 -1.37 -7.42
N LYS A 14 -7.22 -0.82 -6.51
CA LYS A 14 -5.75 -0.99 -6.51
C LYS A 14 -5.32 -2.44 -6.72
N SER A 15 -5.91 -3.38 -5.99
CA SER A 15 -5.56 -4.81 -6.12
C SER A 15 -5.81 -5.36 -7.53
N ALA A 16 -6.85 -4.90 -8.24
CA ALA A 16 -7.08 -5.33 -9.62
C ALA A 16 -5.99 -4.80 -10.56
N VAL A 17 -5.57 -3.54 -10.36
CA VAL A 17 -4.44 -2.94 -11.09
C VAL A 17 -3.16 -3.71 -10.79
N LEU A 18 -2.81 -3.92 -9.53
CA LEU A 18 -1.59 -4.63 -9.13
C LEU A 18 -1.51 -6.04 -9.69
N ASN A 19 -2.65 -6.75 -9.73
CA ASN A 19 -2.71 -8.12 -10.24
C ASN A 19 -2.48 -8.22 -11.76
N MET A 20 -2.73 -7.14 -12.52
CA MET A 20 -2.51 -7.17 -13.98
C MET A 20 -1.08 -6.74 -14.39
N LEU A 21 -0.34 -6.04 -13.53
CA LEU A 21 1.00 -5.52 -13.87
C LEU A 21 2.01 -6.59 -14.29
N PRO A 22 2.07 -7.78 -13.63
CA PRO A 22 3.00 -8.84 -14.05
C PRO A 22 2.74 -9.40 -15.45
N ASP A 23 1.52 -9.24 -15.96
CA ASP A 23 1.15 -9.63 -17.33
C ASP A 23 1.51 -8.57 -18.38
N LEU A 24 1.86 -7.35 -17.93
CA LEU A 24 2.11 -6.19 -18.79
C LEU A 24 3.59 -5.82 -18.90
N CYS A 25 4.37 -6.09 -17.87
CA CYS A 25 5.79 -5.71 -17.83
C CYS A 25 6.60 -6.60 -16.89
N LYS A 26 7.93 -6.57 -17.05
CA LYS A 26 8.85 -7.26 -16.11
C LYS A 26 8.92 -6.47 -14.81
N CYS A 27 8.07 -6.81 -13.85
CA CYS A 27 7.97 -6.06 -12.61
C CYS A 27 7.92 -6.92 -11.36
N MET A 28 8.15 -6.26 -10.22
CA MET A 28 7.85 -6.76 -8.89
C MET A 28 6.82 -5.83 -8.24
N VAL A 29 5.85 -6.41 -7.55
CA VAL A 29 4.88 -5.68 -6.73
C VAL A 29 5.25 -5.85 -5.26
N ILE A 30 5.41 -4.74 -4.55
CA ILE A 30 5.66 -4.67 -3.10
C ILE A 30 4.42 -4.08 -2.43
N GLU A 31 3.74 -4.86 -1.62
CA GLU A 31 2.64 -4.39 -0.78
C GLU A 31 3.19 -4.08 0.61
N ALA A 32 3.23 -2.81 1.00
CA ALA A 32 3.82 -2.35 2.27
C ALA A 32 3.18 -3.04 3.49
N ASP A 33 1.89 -3.36 3.43
CA ASP A 33 1.20 -4.11 4.49
C ASP A 33 1.78 -5.52 4.66
N LYS A 34 2.17 -6.19 3.57
CA LYS A 34 2.83 -7.50 3.65
C LYS A 34 4.24 -7.37 4.22
N VAL A 35 4.98 -6.35 3.82
CA VAL A 35 6.31 -6.04 4.37
C VAL A 35 6.21 -5.73 5.86
N ALA A 36 5.19 -4.97 6.30
CA ALA A 36 4.94 -4.70 7.71
C ALA A 36 4.75 -6.00 8.51
N HIS A 37 4.01 -6.96 7.96
CA HIS A 37 3.87 -8.27 8.60
C HIS A 37 5.19 -9.04 8.69
N GLU A 38 6.04 -8.95 7.66
CA GLU A 38 7.33 -9.64 7.66
C GLU A 38 8.28 -9.04 8.69
N VAL A 39 8.43 -7.71 8.76
CA VAL A 39 9.35 -7.06 9.69
C VAL A 39 8.95 -7.24 11.16
N MET A 40 7.68 -7.56 11.44
CA MET A 40 7.18 -7.84 12.78
C MET A 40 7.36 -9.31 13.22
N LYS A 41 7.73 -10.24 12.33
CA LYS A 41 7.96 -11.63 12.71
C LYS A 41 9.13 -11.75 13.69
N LYS A 42 9.10 -12.79 14.53
CA LYS A 42 10.18 -13.08 15.46
C LYS A 42 11.54 -13.15 14.75
N GLY A 43 12.52 -12.46 15.32
CA GLY A 43 13.87 -12.34 14.75
C GLY A 43 14.00 -11.31 13.63
N GLN A 44 12.92 -10.61 13.24
CA GLN A 44 12.96 -9.50 12.30
C GLN A 44 13.14 -8.15 13.00
N ILE A 45 13.46 -7.13 12.20
CA ILE A 45 13.95 -5.83 12.70
C ILE A 45 13.01 -5.07 13.63
N ALA A 46 11.68 -5.24 13.48
CA ALA A 46 10.69 -4.55 14.31
C ALA A 46 10.29 -5.34 15.57
N TYR A 47 10.52 -6.65 15.59
CA TYR A 47 10.00 -7.54 16.62
C TYR A 47 10.41 -7.12 18.05
N GLU A 48 11.72 -6.94 18.28
CA GLU A 48 12.23 -6.62 19.62
C GLU A 48 11.74 -5.26 20.11
N ALA A 49 11.67 -4.27 19.22
CA ALA A 49 11.17 -2.93 19.56
C ALA A 49 9.69 -2.96 19.96
N ILE A 50 8.87 -3.73 19.22
CA ILE A 50 7.44 -3.87 19.52
C ILE A 50 7.23 -4.62 20.84
N VAL A 51 7.95 -5.73 21.06
CA VAL A 51 7.84 -6.50 22.31
C VAL A 51 8.30 -5.68 23.50
N LYS A 52 9.35 -4.87 23.36
CA LYS A 52 9.81 -3.96 24.41
C LYS A 52 8.76 -2.91 24.76
N GLU A 53 8.05 -2.38 23.77
CA GLU A 53 7.06 -1.31 23.96
C GLU A 53 5.73 -1.83 24.50
N PHE A 54 5.24 -2.94 23.94
CA PHE A 54 3.90 -3.47 24.21
C PHE A 54 3.87 -4.63 25.22
N SER A 55 5.01 -5.00 25.79
CA SER A 55 5.23 -6.15 26.67
C SER A 55 5.09 -7.51 25.99
N THR A 56 5.46 -8.57 26.71
CA THR A 56 5.32 -9.95 26.24
C THR A 56 3.88 -10.44 26.18
N ASP A 57 2.92 -9.68 26.68
CA ASP A 57 1.48 -10.03 26.69
C ASP A 57 0.88 -10.05 25.27
N ILE A 58 1.56 -9.41 24.32
CA ILE A 58 1.20 -9.45 22.89
C ILE A 58 1.66 -10.72 22.17
N LEU A 59 2.41 -11.61 22.88
CA LEU A 59 2.97 -12.80 22.25
C LEU A 59 2.00 -13.97 22.35
N GLY A 60 1.80 -14.63 21.22
CA GLY A 60 1.08 -15.88 21.13
C GLY A 60 1.98 -17.10 21.34
N LYS A 61 1.51 -18.24 20.85
CA LYS A 61 2.28 -19.48 20.82
C LYS A 61 3.56 -19.27 20.01
N GLU A 62 4.65 -19.95 20.39
CA GLU A 62 5.96 -19.84 19.73
C GLU A 62 6.66 -18.48 19.86
N LYS A 63 6.12 -17.61 20.71
CA LYS A 63 6.62 -16.24 20.94
C LYS A 63 6.55 -15.34 19.68
N GLU A 64 5.63 -15.62 18.75
CA GLU A 64 5.27 -14.71 17.67
C GLU A 64 4.30 -13.65 18.18
N ILE A 65 4.34 -12.44 17.59
CA ILE A 65 3.38 -11.38 17.90
C ILE A 65 1.97 -11.83 17.47
N ASP A 66 1.04 -11.93 18.41
CA ASP A 66 -0.37 -12.16 18.13
C ASP A 66 -1.01 -10.83 17.64
N ARG A 67 -1.24 -10.78 16.33
CA ARG A 67 -1.79 -9.58 15.68
C ARG A 67 -3.19 -9.22 16.15
N LYS A 68 -3.97 -10.16 16.66
CA LYS A 68 -5.30 -9.85 17.22
C LYS A 68 -5.16 -9.17 18.56
N ILE A 69 -4.26 -9.66 19.42
CA ILE A 69 -3.99 -9.05 20.72
C ILE A 69 -3.43 -7.64 20.51
N LEU A 70 -2.37 -7.50 19.71
CA LEU A 70 -1.78 -6.20 19.41
C LEU A 70 -2.80 -5.25 18.74
N GLY A 71 -3.56 -5.74 17.77
CA GLY A 71 -4.61 -4.97 17.10
C GLY A 71 -5.66 -4.44 18.08
N ASN A 72 -6.15 -5.26 19.00
CA ASN A 72 -7.11 -4.83 20.02
C ASN A 72 -6.56 -3.72 20.93
N ILE A 73 -5.26 -3.77 21.22
CA ILE A 73 -4.57 -2.74 22.04
C ILE A 73 -4.49 -1.41 21.28
N VAL A 74 -4.09 -1.45 19.99
CA VAL A 74 -3.83 -0.21 19.23
C VAL A 74 -5.09 0.40 18.62
N PHE A 75 -6.06 -0.40 18.19
CA PHE A 75 -7.31 0.14 17.62
C PHE A 75 -8.22 0.83 18.65
N SER A 76 -8.04 0.54 19.93
CA SER A 76 -8.75 1.21 21.02
C SER A 76 -8.02 2.41 21.61
N ASN A 77 -6.80 2.72 21.13
CA ASN A 77 -5.96 3.76 21.70
C ASN A 77 -5.07 4.39 20.62
N GLU A 78 -5.39 5.64 20.24
CA GLU A 78 -4.69 6.37 19.18
C GLU A 78 -3.19 6.62 19.50
N GLU A 79 -2.85 6.86 20.77
CA GLU A 79 -1.45 7.05 21.18
C GLU A 79 -0.64 5.76 20.95
N LYS A 80 -1.21 4.60 21.36
CA LYS A 80 -0.55 3.31 21.12
C LYS A 80 -0.44 2.96 19.64
N LEU A 81 -1.45 3.32 18.84
CA LEU A 81 -1.38 3.16 17.39
C LEU A 81 -0.25 4.03 16.81
N ALA A 82 -0.15 5.30 17.23
CA ALA A 82 0.93 6.18 16.80
C ALA A 82 2.31 5.64 17.19
N VAL A 83 2.46 5.09 18.40
CA VAL A 83 3.70 4.44 18.83
C VAL A 83 4.04 3.23 17.97
N LEU A 84 3.09 2.34 17.71
CA LEU A 84 3.30 1.19 16.84
C LEU A 84 3.75 1.63 15.44
N ASN A 85 3.06 2.60 14.86
CA ASN A 85 3.38 3.15 13.55
C ASN A 85 4.78 3.78 13.51
N SER A 86 5.18 4.50 14.55
CA SER A 86 6.53 5.09 14.65
C SER A 86 7.65 4.05 14.68
N ILE A 87 7.37 2.82 15.13
CA ILE A 87 8.30 1.69 15.09
C ILE A 87 8.27 1.01 13.72
N VAL A 88 7.07 0.70 13.21
CA VAL A 88 6.91 -0.16 12.04
C VAL A 88 7.21 0.57 10.72
N HIS A 89 6.68 1.79 10.52
CA HIS A 89 6.80 2.49 9.23
C HIS A 89 8.25 2.73 8.78
N PRO A 90 9.18 3.20 9.65
CA PRO A 90 10.58 3.36 9.23
C PRO A 90 11.24 2.03 8.83
N MET A 91 10.90 0.95 9.53
CA MET A 91 11.47 -0.37 9.28
C MET A 91 10.93 -0.98 7.98
N VAL A 92 9.64 -0.78 7.68
CA VAL A 92 9.04 -1.13 6.38
C VAL A 92 9.73 -0.38 5.25
N LYS A 93 9.89 0.94 5.40
CA LYS A 93 10.54 1.78 4.39
C LYS A 93 12.00 1.36 4.15
N THR A 94 12.72 1.03 5.21
CA THR A 94 14.09 0.49 5.13
C THR A 94 14.11 -0.83 4.36
N ARG A 95 13.25 -1.79 4.71
CA ARG A 95 13.19 -3.09 4.04
C ARG A 95 12.80 -2.98 2.57
N ILE A 96 11.90 -2.05 2.24
CA ILE A 96 11.54 -1.76 0.84
C ILE A 96 12.73 -1.17 0.08
N LYS A 97 13.47 -0.21 0.65
CA LYS A 97 14.68 0.34 0.03
C LYS A 97 15.74 -0.73 -0.22
N GLU A 98 15.98 -1.60 0.74
CA GLU A 98 16.90 -2.75 0.57
C GLU A 98 16.47 -3.64 -0.59
N SER A 99 15.20 -3.99 -0.66
CA SER A 99 14.65 -4.82 -1.74
C SER A 99 14.79 -4.15 -3.13
N ILE A 100 14.57 -2.84 -3.21
CA ILE A 100 14.79 -2.07 -4.44
C ILE A 100 16.25 -2.16 -4.88
N GLU A 101 17.21 -1.95 -3.96
CA GLU A 101 18.63 -1.98 -4.28
C GLU A 101 19.12 -3.39 -4.67
N GLU A 102 18.57 -4.44 -4.03
CA GLU A 102 18.82 -5.83 -4.42
C GLU A 102 18.38 -6.07 -5.87
N LYS A 103 17.14 -5.65 -6.22
CA LYS A 103 16.58 -5.84 -7.56
C LYS A 103 17.24 -4.97 -8.63
N LYS A 104 17.71 -3.77 -8.28
CA LYS A 104 18.55 -2.96 -9.16
C LYS A 104 19.83 -3.67 -9.56
N LYS A 105 20.51 -4.31 -8.60
CA LYS A 105 21.76 -5.05 -8.85
C LYS A 105 21.53 -6.29 -9.70
N GLU A 106 20.39 -6.97 -9.56
CA GLU A 106 20.02 -8.12 -10.39
C GLU A 106 19.81 -7.72 -11.86
N GLY A 107 19.28 -6.50 -12.12
CA GLY A 107 19.09 -5.97 -13.48
C GLY A 107 18.05 -6.69 -14.33
N LEU A 108 17.12 -7.45 -13.71
CA LEU A 108 16.17 -8.31 -14.40
C LEU A 108 14.78 -7.69 -14.56
N LEU A 109 14.50 -6.60 -13.83
CA LEU A 109 13.21 -5.94 -13.79
C LEU A 109 13.28 -4.55 -14.43
N ASP A 110 12.20 -4.18 -15.11
CA ASP A 110 12.00 -2.85 -15.66
C ASP A 110 11.31 -1.94 -14.65
N PHE A 111 10.42 -2.52 -13.81
CA PHE A 111 9.62 -1.78 -12.84
C PHE A 111 9.55 -2.45 -11.46
N ILE A 112 9.42 -1.62 -10.42
CA ILE A 112 8.95 -2.02 -9.09
C ILE A 112 7.74 -1.15 -8.77
N PHE A 113 6.62 -1.78 -8.42
CA PHE A 113 5.42 -1.09 -7.95
C PHE A 113 5.29 -1.25 -6.44
N ILE A 114 5.10 -0.13 -5.73
CA ILE A 114 4.93 -0.11 -4.27
C ILE A 114 3.50 0.31 -3.96
N GLU A 115 2.76 -0.53 -3.28
CA GLU A 115 1.44 -0.19 -2.76
C GLU A 115 1.50 0.00 -1.25
N ALA A 116 1.01 1.15 -0.78
CA ALA A 116 0.85 1.44 0.62
C ALA A 116 -0.44 2.25 0.84
N ALA A 117 -1.14 1.96 1.94
CA ALA A 117 -2.35 2.70 2.30
C ALA A 117 -2.07 4.17 2.63
N LEU A 118 -0.92 4.45 3.24
CA LEU A 118 -0.44 5.77 3.65
C LEU A 118 0.77 6.22 2.82
N LEU A 119 0.77 5.92 1.52
CA LEU A 119 1.91 6.14 0.64
C LEU A 119 2.39 7.61 0.62
N LEU A 120 1.46 8.55 0.56
CA LEU A 120 1.77 9.99 0.55
C LEU A 120 2.07 10.51 1.96
N GLU A 121 1.39 10.02 2.99
CA GLU A 121 1.59 10.39 4.39
C GLU A 121 2.95 9.92 4.92
N ASP A 122 3.41 8.78 4.46
CA ASP A 122 4.71 8.20 4.83
C ASP A 122 5.86 8.63 3.89
N HIS A 123 5.63 9.63 3.04
CA HIS A 123 6.65 10.22 2.17
C HIS A 123 7.36 9.20 1.27
N TYR A 124 6.58 8.34 0.57
CA TYR A 124 7.16 7.40 -0.40
C TYR A 124 7.63 8.07 -1.69
N GLU A 125 7.26 9.33 -1.95
CA GLU A 125 7.83 10.17 -3.01
C GLU A 125 9.36 10.26 -2.96
N GLU A 126 9.97 10.05 -1.79
CA GLU A 126 11.43 10.01 -1.63
C GLU A 126 12.10 8.79 -2.28
N ILE A 127 11.34 7.73 -2.55
CA ILE A 127 11.85 6.46 -3.07
C ILE A 127 11.19 6.04 -4.37
N CYS A 128 10.07 6.66 -4.75
CA CYS A 128 9.40 6.45 -6.02
C CYS A 128 9.85 7.47 -7.07
N ASN A 129 9.94 7.04 -8.32
CA ASN A 129 10.17 7.95 -9.45
C ASN A 129 8.87 8.66 -9.86
N GLU A 130 7.74 7.96 -9.75
CA GLU A 130 6.40 8.50 -9.96
C GLU A 130 5.42 7.89 -8.95
N ILE A 131 4.33 8.62 -8.66
CA ILE A 131 3.18 8.13 -7.90
C ILE A 131 1.95 8.13 -8.80
N TRP A 132 1.30 6.97 -8.89
CA TRP A 132 0.07 6.79 -9.65
C TRP A 132 -1.13 6.70 -8.72
N TYR A 133 -2.08 7.58 -8.95
CA TYR A 133 -3.39 7.57 -8.29
C TYR A 133 -4.36 6.68 -9.05
N ILE A 134 -4.80 5.60 -8.44
CA ILE A 134 -5.87 4.76 -8.99
C ILE A 134 -7.21 5.39 -8.60
N TYR A 135 -7.89 5.90 -9.61
CA TYR A 135 -9.19 6.56 -9.48
C TYR A 135 -10.33 5.62 -9.84
N ALA A 136 -11.46 5.76 -9.16
CA ALA A 136 -12.76 5.28 -9.61
C ALA A 136 -13.87 6.19 -9.03
N PRO A 137 -14.96 6.44 -9.79
CA PRO A 137 -16.09 7.21 -9.29
C PRO A 137 -16.68 6.64 -8.02
N PHE A 138 -17.25 7.50 -7.18
CA PHE A 138 -17.84 7.13 -5.90
C PHE A 138 -18.82 5.96 -6.01
N ASP A 139 -19.75 6.00 -6.98
CA ASP A 139 -20.76 4.94 -7.15
C ASP A 139 -20.13 3.57 -7.47
N SER A 140 -19.09 3.55 -8.31
CA SER A 140 -18.33 2.33 -8.61
C SER A 140 -17.62 1.79 -7.36
N ARG A 141 -16.98 2.67 -6.58
CA ARG A 141 -16.32 2.31 -5.31
C ARG A 141 -17.33 1.75 -4.30
N LYS A 142 -18.47 2.42 -4.14
CA LYS A 142 -19.57 2.02 -3.26
C LYS A 142 -20.08 0.63 -3.62
N GLN A 143 -20.43 0.41 -4.90
CA GLN A 143 -20.91 -0.90 -5.37
C GLN A 143 -19.89 -2.03 -5.11
N ARG A 144 -18.62 -1.78 -5.40
CA ARG A 144 -17.53 -2.74 -5.14
C ARG A 144 -17.41 -3.09 -3.67
N LEU A 145 -17.50 -2.10 -2.78
CA LEU A 145 -17.37 -2.29 -1.34
C LEU A 145 -18.57 -3.04 -0.74
N ILE A 146 -19.78 -2.72 -1.16
CA ILE A 146 -20.99 -3.46 -0.76
C ILE A 146 -20.87 -4.92 -1.20
N LYS A 147 -20.54 -5.16 -2.49
CA LYS A 147 -20.47 -6.52 -3.05
C LYS A 147 -19.35 -7.36 -2.45
N ALA A 148 -18.15 -6.78 -2.28
CA ALA A 148 -16.97 -7.54 -1.87
C ALA A 148 -16.80 -7.66 -0.36
N ARG A 149 -17.31 -6.68 0.42
CA ARG A 149 -17.06 -6.61 1.87
C ARG A 149 -18.35 -6.50 2.71
N GLY A 150 -19.52 -6.41 2.09
CA GLY A 150 -20.80 -6.27 2.80
C GLY A 150 -20.93 -4.99 3.63
N LEU A 151 -20.17 -3.93 3.30
CA LEU A 151 -20.19 -2.68 4.05
C LEU A 151 -21.48 -1.92 3.81
N SER A 152 -22.04 -1.31 4.87
CA SER A 152 -23.15 -0.38 4.73
C SER A 152 -22.68 0.94 4.08
N GLU A 153 -23.62 1.64 3.45
CA GLU A 153 -23.34 2.94 2.84
C GLU A 153 -22.79 3.96 3.85
N GLU A 154 -23.37 4.00 5.04
CA GLU A 154 -22.92 4.87 6.14
C GLU A 154 -21.46 4.61 6.51
N LYS A 155 -21.08 3.33 6.61
CA LYS A 155 -19.69 2.94 6.90
C LYS A 155 -18.75 3.32 5.77
N ILE A 156 -19.18 3.17 4.51
CA ILE A 156 -18.39 3.56 3.33
C ILE A 156 -18.14 5.07 3.34
N LEU A 157 -19.17 5.87 3.57
CA LEU A 157 -19.06 7.34 3.66
C LEU A 157 -18.14 7.76 4.80
N SER A 158 -18.25 7.14 5.98
CA SER A 158 -17.37 7.40 7.12
C SER A 158 -15.89 7.15 6.74
N ILE A 159 -15.57 6.00 6.12
CA ILE A 159 -14.20 5.69 5.73
C ILE A 159 -13.66 6.66 4.66
N ILE A 160 -14.49 7.01 3.66
CA ILE A 160 -14.07 7.94 2.61
C ILE A 160 -13.80 9.34 3.17
N LYS A 161 -14.57 9.78 4.16
CA LYS A 161 -14.38 11.09 4.81
C LYS A 161 -13.03 11.21 5.53
N GLU A 162 -12.51 10.11 6.05
CA GLU A 162 -11.20 10.06 6.72
C GLU A 162 -10.02 9.96 5.74
N GLN A 163 -10.30 9.70 4.45
CA GLN A 163 -9.26 9.61 3.42
C GLN A 163 -9.02 10.97 2.75
N ARG A 164 -7.90 11.10 2.06
CA ARG A 164 -7.63 12.24 1.17
C ARG A 164 -8.76 12.40 0.15
N SER A 165 -9.09 13.65 -0.17
CA SER A 165 -10.04 13.96 -1.23
C SER A 165 -9.46 13.62 -2.62
N GLU A 166 -10.33 13.49 -3.62
CA GLU A 166 -9.90 13.29 -5.00
C GLU A 166 -8.98 14.43 -5.48
N GLU A 167 -9.31 15.68 -5.11
CA GLU A 167 -8.49 16.85 -5.46
C GLU A 167 -7.09 16.78 -4.87
N GLN A 168 -6.95 16.30 -3.62
CA GLN A 168 -5.66 16.11 -2.98
C GLN A 168 -4.85 15.01 -3.69
N PHE A 169 -5.48 13.87 -4.02
CA PHE A 169 -4.78 12.83 -4.77
C PHE A 169 -4.33 13.32 -6.16
N ARG A 170 -5.18 14.04 -6.89
CA ARG A 170 -4.83 14.57 -8.23
C ARG A 170 -3.72 15.61 -8.19
N ARG A 171 -3.62 16.37 -7.09
CA ARG A 171 -2.55 17.36 -6.90
C ARG A 171 -1.21 16.72 -6.52
N ASP A 172 -1.27 15.68 -5.67
CA ASP A 172 -0.10 15.12 -5.01
C ASP A 172 0.47 13.87 -5.71
N CYS A 173 -0.18 13.40 -6.80
CA CYS A 173 0.25 12.26 -7.61
C CYS A 173 0.61 12.69 -9.05
N ASP A 174 1.58 12.01 -9.65
CA ASP A 174 2.10 12.35 -11.00
C ASP A 174 1.17 11.90 -12.12
N LYS A 175 0.50 10.77 -11.95
CA LYS A 175 -0.43 10.20 -12.94
C LYS A 175 -1.73 9.77 -12.27
N VAL A 176 -2.80 9.77 -13.06
CA VAL A 176 -4.09 9.22 -12.67
C VAL A 176 -4.40 8.04 -13.58
N VAL A 177 -4.78 6.91 -13.01
CA VAL A 177 -5.25 5.73 -13.74
C VAL A 177 -6.73 5.58 -13.46
N ASP A 178 -7.59 5.75 -14.49
CA ASP A 178 -9.02 5.59 -14.33
C ASP A 178 -9.43 4.10 -14.34
N ASN A 179 -9.86 3.63 -13.19
CA ASN A 179 -10.40 2.30 -12.98
C ASN A 179 -11.92 2.32 -12.71
N GLY A 180 -12.61 3.34 -13.20
CA GLY A 180 -14.06 3.46 -13.09
C GLY A 180 -14.84 2.72 -14.18
N GLY A 181 -14.20 2.47 -15.32
CA GLY A 181 -14.74 1.77 -16.47
C GLY A 181 -14.53 0.27 -16.48
N SER A 182 -14.33 -0.31 -17.67
CA SER A 182 -13.99 -1.73 -17.82
C SER A 182 -12.54 -2.01 -17.44
N ILE A 183 -12.27 -3.25 -17.05
CA ILE A 183 -10.89 -3.68 -16.74
C ILE A 183 -9.98 -3.57 -17.96
N GLU A 184 -10.53 -3.72 -19.17
CA GLU A 184 -9.80 -3.60 -20.42
C GLU A 184 -9.40 -2.14 -20.72
N ASP A 185 -10.23 -1.17 -20.39
CA ASP A 185 -9.89 0.24 -20.54
C ASP A 185 -8.77 0.63 -19.57
N THR A 186 -8.86 0.19 -18.31
CA THR A 186 -7.80 0.37 -17.33
C THR A 186 -6.49 -0.27 -17.79
N ARG A 187 -6.54 -1.47 -18.36
CA ARG A 187 -5.37 -2.16 -18.93
C ARG A 187 -4.71 -1.34 -20.04
N LYS A 188 -5.48 -0.81 -20.99
CA LYS A 188 -4.96 0.03 -22.09
C LYS A 188 -4.30 1.31 -21.57
N GLU A 189 -4.90 1.93 -20.56
CA GLU A 189 -4.32 3.13 -19.93
C GLU A 189 -2.98 2.83 -19.27
N ILE A 190 -2.89 1.74 -18.52
CA ILE A 190 -1.64 1.30 -17.88
C ILE A 190 -0.56 1.02 -18.93
N VAL A 191 -0.86 0.28 -20.00
CA VAL A 191 0.09 -0.01 -21.08
C VAL A 191 0.65 1.28 -21.65
N LYS A 192 -0.23 2.25 -21.97
CA LYS A 192 0.21 3.56 -22.48
C LYS A 192 1.12 4.33 -21.50
N LEU A 193 0.86 4.23 -20.20
CA LEU A 193 1.73 4.87 -19.19
C LEU A 193 3.11 4.20 -19.13
N LEU A 194 3.16 2.86 -19.19
CA LEU A 194 4.41 2.10 -19.20
C LEU A 194 5.25 2.41 -20.43
N GLU A 195 4.66 2.43 -21.63
CA GLU A 195 5.33 2.79 -22.88
C GLU A 195 5.95 4.21 -22.83
N ASN A 196 5.24 5.17 -22.24
CA ASN A 196 5.73 6.54 -22.10
C ASN A 196 6.96 6.64 -21.18
N ILE A 197 7.09 5.77 -20.18
CA ILE A 197 8.24 5.74 -19.27
C ILE A 197 9.45 5.09 -19.95
N GLU A 198 9.24 4.05 -20.74
CA GLU A 198 10.33 3.35 -21.47
C GLU A 198 10.99 4.21 -22.54
N HIS A 199 10.30 5.26 -23.01
CA HIS A 199 10.80 6.18 -24.03
C HIS A 199 11.42 7.46 -23.47
N GLN A 200 11.49 7.63 -22.15
CA GLN A 200 12.18 8.73 -21.47
C GLN A 200 13.58 8.34 -21.03
#